data_92e731ad4ee9737da3cd2604deaafc4e
#
_entry.id   92e731ad4ee9737da3cd2604deaafc4e
#
_cell.length_a   1.000
_cell.length_b   1.000
_cell.length_c   1.000
_cell.angle_alpha   90.00
_cell.angle_beta   90.00
_cell.angle_gamma   90.00
#
_symmetry.space_group_name_H-M   'P 1'
#
loop_
_entity.id
_entity.type
_entity.pdbx_description
1 polymer ?
#
loop_
_entity_poly.entity_id
_entity_poly.type
_entity_poly.pdbx_seq_one_letter_code
_entity_poly.pdbx_strand_id
1 'polypeptide(L)' 'MFDKIIGFIGAGNMGSAMIGGILNASLVTTGQVIASAHSKETLDAIHSRFSIETTLSNETVAERSDILFLAVKPNKFD' A
#
# COMPACT_ATOMS: atom_id res chain seq x y z
N MET A 1 -19.00 5.06 7.75
CA MET A 1 -17.63 5.34 7.30
C MET A 1 -16.78 4.07 7.39
N PHE A 2 -15.94 3.86 6.39
CA PHE A 2 -15.05 2.70 6.38
C PHE A 2 -13.92 2.90 7.38
N ASP A 3 -13.74 1.97 8.32
CA ASP A 3 -12.73 2.12 9.37
C ASP A 3 -11.71 0.98 9.41
N LYS A 4 -11.60 0.23 8.33
CA LYS A 4 -10.63 -0.85 8.24
C LYS A 4 -9.29 -0.36 7.74
N ILE A 5 -8.24 -1.08 8.10
CA ILE A 5 -6.89 -0.80 7.62
C ILE A 5 -6.67 -1.58 6.33
N ILE A 6 -6.25 -0.90 5.30
CA ILE A 6 -5.97 -1.51 4.00
C ILE A 6 -4.47 -1.58 3.78
N GLY A 7 -3.96 -2.78 3.52
CA GLY A 7 -2.54 -2.98 3.29
C GLY A 7 -2.26 -3.36 1.85
N PHE A 8 -1.12 -2.89 1.34
CA PHE A 8 -0.64 -3.22 0.00
C PHE A 8 0.76 -3.79 0.10
N ILE A 9 0.92 -5.03 -0.37
CA ILE A 9 2.24 -5.66 -0.42
C ILE A 9 2.78 -5.54 -1.83
N GLY A 10 3.99 -5.02 -1.96
CA GLY A 10 4.61 -4.84 -3.26
C GLY A 10 4.10 -3.61 -4.00
N ALA A 11 3.88 -2.53 -3.29
CA ALA A 11 3.33 -1.31 -3.88
C ALA A 11 4.33 -0.64 -4.82
N GLY A 12 4.29 -1.05 -6.08
CA GLY A 12 5.02 -0.39 -7.16
C GLY A 12 4.06 0.50 -7.92
N ASN A 13 4.20 0.52 -9.25
CA ASN A 13 3.34 1.37 -10.08
C ASN A 13 1.86 1.01 -9.93
N MET A 14 1.56 -0.28 -9.98
CA MET A 14 0.17 -0.73 -9.86
C MET A 14 -0.39 -0.45 -8.47
N GLY A 15 0.39 -0.75 -7.43
CA GLY A 15 -0.03 -0.48 -6.06
C GLY A 15 -0.26 1.00 -5.82
N SER A 16 0.63 1.85 -6.36
CA SER A 16 0.48 3.29 -6.24
C SER A 16 -0.79 3.80 -6.89
N ALA A 17 -1.13 3.25 -8.05
CA ALA A 17 -2.36 3.65 -8.75
C ALA A 17 -3.59 3.28 -7.92
N MET A 18 -3.59 2.10 -7.31
CA MET A 18 -4.70 1.66 -6.46
C MET A 18 -4.82 2.53 -5.21
N ILE A 19 -3.69 2.83 -4.57
CA ILE A 19 -3.68 3.68 -3.38
C ILE A 19 -4.24 5.06 -3.73
N GLY A 20 -3.77 5.64 -4.82
CA GLY A 20 -4.25 6.94 -5.28
C GLY A 20 -5.73 6.92 -5.56
N GLY A 21 -6.21 5.83 -6.16
CA GLY A 21 -7.62 5.70 -6.48
C GLY A 21 -8.52 5.69 -5.26
N ILE A 22 -8.18 4.89 -4.25
CA ILE A 22 -9.01 4.80 -3.06
C ILE A 22 -8.96 6.07 -2.21
N LEU A 23 -7.81 6.71 -2.15
CA LEU A 23 -7.69 7.98 -1.42
C LEU A 23 -8.44 9.10 -2.13
N ASN A 24 -8.32 9.15 -3.46
CA ASN A 24 -8.99 10.17 -4.25
C ASN A 24 -10.51 10.02 -4.19
N ALA A 25 -10.98 8.79 -4.06
CA ALA A 25 -12.40 8.52 -3.94
C ALA A 25 -12.93 8.75 -2.53
N SER A 26 -12.06 9.13 -1.62
CA SER A 26 -12.39 9.38 -0.21
C SER A 26 -13.00 8.16 0.49
N LEU A 27 -12.61 6.97 0.04
CA LEU A 27 -13.06 5.73 0.66
C LEU A 27 -12.38 5.50 2.00
N VAL A 28 -11.13 5.95 2.12
CA VAL A 28 -10.34 5.80 3.34
C VAL A 28 -9.51 7.07 3.55
N THR A 29 -8.97 7.22 4.75
CA THR A 29 -8.03 8.30 5.04
C THR A 29 -6.60 7.79 4.91
N THR A 30 -5.64 8.70 4.90
CA THR A 30 -4.23 8.32 4.81
C THR A 30 -3.80 7.46 6.00
N GLY A 31 -4.45 7.63 7.15
CA GLY A 31 -4.14 6.82 8.33
C GLY A 31 -4.65 5.39 8.26
N GLN A 32 -5.41 5.06 7.24
CA GLN A 32 -5.97 3.72 7.06
C GLN A 32 -5.26 2.91 6.00
N VAL A 33 -4.16 3.39 5.46
CA VAL A 33 -3.44 2.69 4.40
C VAL A 33 -2.00 2.48 4.81
N ILE A 34 -1.52 1.25 4.62
CA ILE A 34 -0.11 0.91 4.85
C ILE A 34 0.39 0.13 3.64
N ALA A 35 1.61 0.39 3.23
CA ALA A 35 2.18 -0.24 2.05
C ALA A 35 3.60 -0.71 2.27
N SER A 36 3.98 -1.78 1.61
CA SER A 36 5.36 -2.25 1.58
C SER A 36 5.86 -2.26 0.14
N ALA A 37 7.17 -2.23 -0.02
CA ALA A 37 7.80 -2.28 -1.33
C ALA A 37 9.20 -2.86 -1.18
N HIS A 38 9.84 -3.15 -2.33
CA HIS A 38 11.16 -3.77 -2.34
C HIS A 38 12.29 -2.81 -1.92
N SER A 39 12.12 -1.54 -2.15
CA SER A 39 13.18 -0.59 -1.90
C SER A 39 12.70 0.60 -1.09
N LYS A 40 13.64 1.18 -0.34
CA LYS A 40 13.34 2.36 0.43
C LYS A 40 12.99 3.54 -0.48
N GLU A 41 13.60 3.60 -1.65
CA GLU A 41 13.31 4.67 -2.60
C GLU A 41 11.85 4.67 -3.02
N THR A 42 11.31 3.49 -3.30
CA THR A 42 9.89 3.36 -3.64
C THR A 42 9.02 3.78 -2.47
N LEU A 43 9.39 3.36 -1.26
CA LEU A 43 8.62 3.72 -0.06
C LEU A 43 8.63 5.23 0.18
N ASP A 44 9.79 5.86 0.00
CA ASP A 44 9.89 7.30 0.18
C ASP A 44 9.02 8.04 -0.83
N ALA A 45 8.99 7.56 -2.06
CA ALA A 45 8.16 8.17 -3.10
C ALA A 45 6.67 8.03 -2.76
N ILE A 46 6.26 6.87 -2.27
CA ILE A 46 4.88 6.61 -1.89
C ILE A 46 4.50 7.48 -0.70
N HIS A 47 5.36 7.54 0.30
CA HIS A 47 5.09 8.34 1.49
C HIS A 47 4.97 9.83 1.13
N SER A 48 5.87 10.32 0.30
CA SER A 48 5.82 11.72 -0.14
C SER A 48 4.56 12.04 -0.92
N ARG A 49 4.13 11.10 -1.74
CA ARG A 49 3.01 11.32 -2.65
C ARG A 49 1.66 11.19 -1.95
N PHE A 50 1.53 10.22 -1.06
CA PHE A 50 0.23 9.87 -0.47
C PHE A 50 0.14 10.13 1.03
N SER A 51 1.25 10.34 1.70
CA SER A 51 1.31 10.54 3.16
C SER A 51 0.75 9.36 3.93
N ILE A 52 0.90 8.15 3.40
CA ILE A 52 0.47 6.93 4.08
C ILE A 52 1.66 6.26 4.78
N GLU A 53 1.37 5.32 5.65
CA GLU A 53 2.40 4.58 6.34
C GLU A 53 3.08 3.60 5.39
N THR A 54 4.40 3.49 5.46
CA THR A 54 5.18 2.61 4.61
C THR A 54 6.17 1.79 5.43
N THR A 55 6.53 0.61 4.93
CA THR A 55 7.47 -0.28 5.60
C THR A 55 8.12 -1.21 4.59
N LEU A 56 9.32 -1.69 4.91
CA LEU A 56 9.98 -2.70 4.09
C LEU A 56 9.51 -4.10 4.46
N SER A 57 8.75 -4.23 5.54
CA SER A 57 8.31 -5.53 6.06
C SER A 57 6.92 -5.90 5.56
N ASN A 58 6.83 -6.92 4.73
CA ASN A 58 5.54 -7.43 4.27
C ASN A 58 4.75 -8.01 5.44
N GLU A 59 5.43 -8.59 6.41
CA GLU A 59 4.77 -9.14 7.59
C GLU A 59 4.06 -8.08 8.39
N THR A 60 4.68 -6.92 8.53
CA THR A 60 4.06 -5.80 9.25
C THR A 60 2.77 -5.36 8.56
N VAL A 61 2.80 -5.29 7.23
CA VAL A 61 1.60 -4.93 6.48
C VAL A 61 0.51 -5.95 6.71
N ALA A 62 0.85 -7.23 6.62
CA ALA A 62 -0.13 -8.31 6.79
C ALA A 62 -0.74 -8.29 8.19
N GLU A 63 0.08 -8.07 9.20
CA GLU A 63 -0.40 -8.07 10.59
C GLU A 63 -1.31 -6.90 10.90
N ARG A 64 -1.03 -5.73 10.30
CA ARG A 64 -1.78 -4.52 10.62
C ARG A 64 -2.99 -4.29 9.74
N SER A 65 -3.12 -5.05 8.65
CA SER A 65 -4.18 -4.85 7.69
C SER A 65 -5.40 -5.69 8.00
N ASP A 66 -6.56 -5.10 7.85
CA ASP A 66 -7.82 -5.84 7.88
C ASP A 66 -8.13 -6.37 6.49
N ILE A 67 -7.73 -5.62 5.47
CA ILE A 67 -7.88 -6.01 4.07
C ILE A 67 -6.51 -5.90 3.43
N LEU A 68 -6.08 -6.96 2.78
CA LEU A 68 -4.73 -7.02 2.21
C LEU A 68 -4.79 -7.21 0.70
N PHE A 69 -4.08 -6.36 -0.02
CA PHE A 69 -3.92 -6.46 -1.47
C PHE A 69 -2.49 -6.82 -1.82
N LEU A 70 -2.32 -7.77 -2.73
CA LEU A 70 -1.02 -8.13 -3.26
C LEU A 70 -0.85 -7.46 -4.60
N ALA A 71 0.08 -6.51 -4.68
CA ALA A 71 0.29 -5.73 -5.88
C ALA A 71 1.60 -6.12 -6.58
N VAL A 72 1.89 -7.43 -6.62
CA VAL A 72 3.09 -7.94 -7.27
C VAL A 72 2.79 -8.29 -8.72
N LYS A 73 3.82 -8.20 -9.56
CA LYS A 73 3.68 -8.50 -10.97
C LYS A 73 3.47 -9.99 -11.19
N PRO A 74 2.45 -10.37 -11.97
CA PRO A 74 2.17 -11.80 -12.20
C PRO A 74 3.32 -12.57 -12.85
N ASN A 75 4.11 -11.92 -13.68
CA ASN A 75 5.19 -12.61 -14.38
C ASN A 75 6.32 -13.07 -13.46
N LYS A 76 6.24 -12.76 -12.20
CA LYS A 76 7.19 -13.26 -11.22
C LYS A 76 6.98 -14.72 -10.87
N PHE A 77 5.88 -15.26 -11.31
CA PHE A 77 5.50 -16.63 -10.93
C PHE A 77 5.82 -17.67 -11.99
N ASP A 78 6.66 -17.36 -12.90
CA ASP A 78 7.06 -18.32 -13.92
C ASP A 78 7.75 -19.55 -13.35
#